data_df7a7989f83c8cf0bb7f4aed852395cb
#
_entry.id   df7a7989f83c8cf0bb7f4aed852395cb
#
_cell.length_a   1.000
_cell.length_b   1.000
_cell.length_c   1.000
_cell.angle_alpha   90.00
_cell.angle_beta   90.00
_cell.angle_gamma   90.00
#
_symmetry.space_group_name_H-M   'P 1'
#
loop_
_entity.id
_entity.type
_entity.pdbx_description
1 polymer ?
#
loop_
_entity_poly.entity_id
_entity_poly.type
_entity_poly.pdbx_seq_one_letter_code
_entity_poly.pdbx_strand_id
1 'polypeptide(L)'
;MKELLVVIDMQNDFVTGSLGTKEACGIVDNVKNKIEEYVKKGQEIVFTRDTHTEQYPETQEGRLLPVEHCIKGNKGWELIPEIRPYSEGRSVFDKTTFGSVPLAEYIRDGGFDAVEMIGLCTDICVVSNALLAKAYVPELPVRVDPACCAGVTPESHESPLCTMKMCRILV
;
A
#
# COMPACT_ATOMS: atom_id res chain seq x y z
N MET A 1 -14.29 1.83 18.69
CA MET A 1 -14.06 2.35 17.33
C MET A 1 -13.37 1.24 16.55
N LYS A 2 -13.94 0.83 15.42
CA LYS A 2 -13.39 -0.21 14.56
C LYS A 2 -12.53 0.45 13.47
N GLU A 3 -11.22 0.37 13.60
CA GLU A 3 -10.28 0.96 12.65
C GLU A 3 -9.66 -0.11 11.75
N LEU A 4 -9.35 0.24 10.52
CA LEU A 4 -8.64 -0.61 9.57
C LEU A 4 -7.27 0.00 9.24
N LEU A 5 -6.22 -0.81 9.35
CA LEU A 5 -4.92 -0.50 8.78
C LEU A 5 -4.75 -1.24 7.44
N VAL A 6 -4.40 -0.50 6.40
CA VAL A 6 -4.04 -1.06 5.09
C VAL A 6 -2.54 -0.89 4.87
N VAL A 7 -1.83 -1.99 4.77
CA VAL A 7 -0.39 -2.04 4.50
C VAL A 7 -0.19 -2.31 3.01
N ILE A 8 0.27 -1.29 2.29
CA ILE A 8 0.30 -1.27 0.82
C ILE A 8 1.68 -1.68 0.32
N ASP A 9 1.73 -2.77 -0.43
CA ASP A 9 2.82 -3.23 -1.30
C ASP A 9 4.21 -3.24 -0.64
N MET A 10 4.30 -3.65 0.62
CA MET A 10 5.58 -3.82 1.32
C MET A 10 6.28 -5.11 0.85
N GLN A 11 6.60 -5.16 -0.45
CA GLN A 11 7.16 -6.30 -1.17
C GLN A 11 8.67 -6.18 -1.38
N ASN A 12 9.35 -7.32 -1.57
CA ASN A 12 10.80 -7.33 -1.74
C ASN A 12 11.26 -6.47 -2.93
N ASP A 13 10.55 -6.50 -4.07
CA ASP A 13 10.95 -5.73 -5.25
C ASP A 13 10.88 -4.22 -5.04
N PHE A 14 9.99 -3.73 -4.19
CA PHE A 14 9.88 -2.30 -3.89
C PHE A 14 10.79 -1.83 -2.75
N VAL A 15 11.31 -2.73 -1.93
CA VAL A 15 12.17 -2.34 -0.79
C VAL A 15 13.64 -2.53 -1.13
N THR A 16 14.04 -3.75 -1.55
CA THR A 16 15.44 -4.11 -1.81
C THR A 16 15.67 -4.74 -3.18
N GLY A 17 14.61 -5.02 -3.94
CA GLY A 17 14.67 -5.70 -5.24
C GLY A 17 14.77 -4.75 -6.42
N SER A 18 14.14 -5.13 -7.55
CA SER A 18 14.33 -4.47 -8.86
C SER A 18 13.92 -2.99 -8.89
N LEU A 19 12.97 -2.58 -8.07
CA LEU A 19 12.50 -1.20 -7.90
C LEU A 19 12.78 -0.65 -6.49
N GLY A 20 13.69 -1.28 -5.75
CA GLY A 20 14.05 -0.89 -4.39
C GLY A 20 14.70 0.49 -4.31
N THR A 21 14.38 1.25 -3.25
CA THR A 21 14.94 2.56 -2.97
C THR A 21 15.41 2.66 -1.51
N LYS A 22 16.32 3.60 -1.24
CA LYS A 22 16.73 3.89 0.15
C LYS A 22 15.57 4.48 0.96
N GLU A 23 14.68 5.22 0.32
CA GLU A 23 13.46 5.78 0.90
C GLU A 23 12.54 4.66 1.38
N ALA A 24 12.31 3.64 0.56
CA ALA A 24 11.51 2.48 0.92
C ALA A 24 12.13 1.68 2.08
N CYS A 25 13.45 1.48 2.07
CA CYS A 25 14.15 0.86 3.20
C CYS A 25 14.01 1.67 4.50
N GLY A 26 14.00 3.01 4.38
CA GLY A 26 13.92 3.91 5.53
C GLY A 26 12.61 3.87 6.31
N ILE A 27 11.51 3.40 5.70
CA ILE A 27 10.21 3.34 6.39
C ILE A 27 9.89 1.97 7.02
N VAL A 28 10.68 0.94 6.77
CA VAL A 28 10.37 -0.44 7.20
C VAL A 28 10.09 -0.53 8.70
N ASP A 29 10.92 0.07 9.52
CA ASP A 29 10.73 0.06 10.98
C ASP A 29 9.47 0.83 11.40
N ASN A 30 9.18 1.96 10.76
CA ASN A 30 7.96 2.74 11.04
C ASN A 30 6.71 1.94 10.68
N VAL A 31 6.69 1.30 9.51
CA VAL A 31 5.59 0.43 9.07
C VAL A 31 5.39 -0.73 10.05
N LYS A 32 6.47 -1.40 10.45
CA LYS A 32 6.41 -2.48 11.43
C LYS A 32 5.84 -2.01 12.77
N ASN A 33 6.33 -0.89 13.30
CA ASN A 33 5.86 -0.31 14.57
C ASN A 33 4.36 0.05 14.49
N LYS A 34 3.89 0.60 13.39
CA LYS A 34 2.48 0.91 13.16
C LYS A 34 1.62 -0.36 13.14
N ILE A 35 2.07 -1.42 12.47
CA ILE A 35 1.39 -2.72 12.48
C ILE A 35 1.27 -3.25 13.91
N GLU A 36 2.36 -3.22 14.68
CA GLU A 36 2.37 -3.69 16.07
C GLU A 36 1.43 -2.86 16.97
N GLU A 37 1.31 -1.55 16.73
CA GLU A 37 0.35 -0.70 17.43
C GLU A 37 -1.09 -1.17 17.17
N TYR A 38 -1.47 -1.45 15.91
CA TYR A 38 -2.79 -1.94 15.55
C TYR A 38 -3.06 -3.34 16.09
N VAL A 39 -2.05 -4.23 16.09
CA VAL A 39 -2.14 -5.55 16.73
C VAL A 39 -2.44 -5.42 18.23
N LYS A 40 -1.71 -4.57 18.96
CA LYS A 40 -1.91 -4.34 20.40
C LYS A 40 -3.30 -3.78 20.71
N LYS A 41 -3.87 -2.98 19.81
CA LYS A 41 -5.23 -2.43 19.93
C LYS A 41 -6.33 -3.41 19.51
N GLY A 42 -5.98 -4.59 18.99
CA GLY A 42 -6.94 -5.56 18.45
C GLY A 42 -7.71 -5.05 17.24
N GLN A 43 -7.12 -4.12 16.49
CA GLN A 43 -7.72 -3.55 15.28
C GLN A 43 -7.44 -4.41 14.06
N GLU A 44 -8.22 -4.18 13.01
CA GLU A 44 -8.12 -4.96 11.79
C GLU A 44 -6.97 -4.46 10.90
N ILE A 45 -6.25 -5.41 10.29
CA ILE A 45 -5.11 -5.12 9.41
C ILE A 45 -5.25 -5.96 8.15
N VAL A 46 -5.10 -5.33 6.99
CA VAL A 46 -5.06 -6.00 5.69
C VAL A 46 -3.84 -5.55 4.88
N PHE A 47 -3.48 -6.34 3.89
CA PHE A 47 -2.30 -6.11 3.07
C PHE A 47 -2.68 -6.06 1.60
N THR A 48 -1.90 -5.34 0.80
CA THR A 48 -1.95 -5.46 -0.65
C THR A 48 -0.61 -5.96 -1.19
N ARG A 49 -0.66 -6.58 -2.36
CA ARG A 49 0.52 -6.91 -3.15
C ARG A 49 0.26 -6.53 -4.59
N ASP A 50 1.15 -5.76 -5.15
CA ASP A 50 1.22 -5.58 -6.58
C ASP A 50 1.56 -6.93 -7.22
N THR A 51 0.87 -7.29 -8.30
CA THR A 51 0.93 -8.67 -8.81
C THR A 51 0.87 -8.69 -10.32
N HIS A 52 1.99 -9.04 -10.93
CA HIS A 52 2.12 -9.22 -12.36
C HIS A 52 2.34 -10.69 -12.74
N THR A 53 2.23 -10.96 -14.03
CA THR A 53 2.56 -12.26 -14.63
C THR A 53 3.79 -12.12 -15.51
N GLU A 54 4.29 -13.22 -16.03
CA GLU A 54 5.40 -13.25 -16.99
C GLU A 54 5.11 -12.44 -18.28
N GLN A 55 3.85 -12.13 -18.56
CA GLN A 55 3.43 -11.25 -19.65
C GLN A 55 3.55 -9.76 -19.35
N TYR A 56 4.13 -9.38 -18.19
CA TYR A 56 4.32 -7.97 -17.81
C TYR A 56 4.91 -7.11 -18.94
N PRO A 57 5.96 -7.55 -19.68
CA PRO A 57 6.53 -6.73 -20.77
C PRO A 57 5.55 -6.39 -21.90
N GLU A 58 4.48 -7.19 -22.07
CA GLU A 58 3.45 -6.98 -23.08
C GLU A 58 2.33 -6.05 -22.63
N THR A 59 2.28 -5.71 -21.34
CA THR A 59 1.28 -4.80 -20.77
C THR A 59 1.58 -3.34 -21.13
N GLN A 60 0.59 -2.46 -20.93
CA GLN A 60 0.80 -1.03 -21.06
C GLN A 60 1.87 -0.54 -20.06
N GLU A 61 1.79 -1.00 -18.83
CA GLU A 61 2.73 -0.64 -17.78
C GLU A 61 4.14 -1.12 -18.11
N GLY A 62 4.31 -2.38 -18.51
CA GLY A 62 5.60 -2.93 -18.87
C GLY A 62 6.27 -2.25 -20.07
N ARG A 63 5.47 -1.69 -20.99
CA ARG A 63 6.02 -0.86 -22.09
C ARG A 63 6.50 0.52 -21.64
N LEU A 64 5.90 1.08 -20.58
CA LEU A 64 6.25 2.39 -20.02
C LEU A 64 7.35 2.27 -18.95
N LEU A 65 7.37 1.17 -18.21
CA LEU A 65 8.37 0.84 -17.20
C LEU A 65 8.92 -0.57 -17.49
N PRO A 66 9.92 -0.70 -18.36
CA PRO A 66 10.44 -2.02 -18.79
C PRO A 66 11.35 -2.66 -17.72
N VAL A 67 10.86 -2.74 -16.49
CA VAL A 67 11.51 -3.37 -15.34
C VAL A 67 10.54 -4.38 -14.76
N GLU A 68 10.78 -5.66 -15.01
CA GLU A 68 9.97 -6.73 -14.42
C GLU A 68 10.06 -6.67 -12.90
N HIS A 69 8.90 -6.69 -12.25
CA HIS A 69 8.77 -6.67 -10.80
C HIS A 69 7.50 -7.36 -10.37
N CYS A 70 7.45 -7.79 -9.13
CA CYS A 70 6.28 -8.39 -8.50
C CYS A 70 5.63 -9.51 -9.34
N ILE A 71 6.43 -10.29 -10.06
CA ILE A 71 5.93 -11.45 -10.81
C ILE A 71 5.47 -12.51 -9.82
N LYS A 72 4.19 -12.89 -9.90
CA LYS A 72 3.55 -13.82 -8.98
C LYS A 72 4.33 -15.12 -8.81
N GLY A 73 4.60 -15.49 -7.56
CA GLY A 73 5.36 -16.68 -7.21
C GLY A 73 6.87 -16.48 -7.11
N ASN A 74 7.40 -15.34 -7.55
CA ASN A 74 8.81 -15.00 -7.39
C ASN A 74 9.06 -14.35 -6.02
N LYS A 75 10.31 -14.42 -5.54
CA LYS A 75 10.71 -13.82 -4.27
C LYS A 75 10.42 -12.31 -4.22
N GLY A 76 10.58 -11.60 -5.33
CA GLY A 76 10.31 -10.16 -5.43
C GLY A 76 8.86 -9.78 -5.11
N TRP A 77 7.92 -10.65 -5.48
CA TRP A 77 6.49 -10.48 -5.20
C TRP A 77 6.11 -10.69 -3.73
N GLU A 78 6.86 -11.47 -2.97
CA GLU A 78 6.56 -11.72 -1.56
C GLU A 78 6.70 -10.44 -0.73
N LEU A 79 5.89 -10.33 0.32
CA LEU A 79 6.09 -9.31 1.36
C LEU A 79 7.47 -9.48 1.99
N ILE A 80 8.11 -8.37 2.36
CA ILE A 80 9.42 -8.40 3.02
C ILE A 80 9.38 -9.23 4.31
N PRO A 81 10.49 -9.87 4.70
CA PRO A 81 10.54 -10.75 5.87
C PRO A 81 10.06 -10.08 7.16
N GLU A 82 10.30 -8.79 7.32
CA GLU A 82 9.93 -8.00 8.50
C GLU A 82 8.41 -7.83 8.64
N ILE A 83 7.68 -7.88 7.53
CA ILE A 83 6.23 -7.62 7.45
C ILE A 83 5.43 -8.91 7.22
N ARG A 84 5.97 -9.86 6.47
CA ARG A 84 5.29 -11.10 6.11
C ARG A 84 4.62 -11.86 7.28
N PRO A 85 5.24 -12.00 8.47
CA PRO A 85 4.60 -12.72 9.59
C PRO A 85 3.27 -12.10 10.03
N TYR A 86 3.12 -10.78 9.88
CA TYR A 86 1.88 -10.10 10.24
C TYR A 86 0.75 -10.30 9.23
N SER A 87 1.03 -10.80 8.03
CA SER A 87 0.00 -11.11 7.04
C SER A 87 -0.64 -12.50 7.22
N GLU A 88 -0.03 -13.37 8.03
CA GLU A 88 -0.55 -14.71 8.26
C GLU A 88 -1.93 -14.67 8.92
N GLY A 89 -2.90 -15.36 8.31
CA GLY A 89 -4.29 -15.37 8.77
C GLY A 89 -5.09 -14.09 8.54
N ARG A 90 -4.52 -13.11 7.81
CA ARG A 90 -5.18 -11.85 7.43
C ARG A 90 -5.44 -11.76 5.94
N SER A 91 -6.36 -10.87 5.55
CA SER A 91 -6.67 -10.65 4.14
C SER A 91 -5.50 -9.97 3.42
N VAL A 92 -5.14 -10.54 2.27
CA VAL A 92 -4.14 -9.99 1.35
C VAL A 92 -4.79 -9.82 -0.02
N PHE A 93 -4.77 -8.61 -0.55
CA PHE A 93 -5.36 -8.27 -1.85
C PHE A 93 -4.26 -8.22 -2.91
N ASP A 94 -4.22 -9.23 -3.77
CA ASP A 94 -3.39 -9.19 -4.97
C ASP A 94 -4.06 -8.28 -6.00
N LYS A 95 -3.36 -7.25 -6.43
CA LYS A 95 -3.86 -6.26 -7.39
C LYS A 95 -2.99 -6.24 -8.65
N THR A 96 -3.61 -6.05 -9.79
CA THR A 96 -2.94 -6.03 -11.10
C THR A 96 -2.70 -4.63 -11.63
N THR A 97 -2.97 -3.63 -10.82
CA THR A 97 -2.75 -2.19 -11.09
C THR A 97 -2.63 -1.43 -9.76
N PHE A 98 -2.46 -0.13 -9.80
CA PHE A 98 -2.11 0.69 -8.65
C PHE A 98 -3.19 0.73 -7.55
N GLY A 99 -4.45 0.92 -7.92
CA GLY A 99 -5.60 0.86 -6.99
C GLY A 99 -6.25 -0.53 -6.98
N SER A 100 -6.80 -0.93 -5.84
CA SER A 100 -7.49 -2.20 -5.65
C SER A 100 -8.99 -2.00 -5.45
N VAL A 101 -9.78 -2.33 -6.46
CA VAL A 101 -11.25 -2.32 -6.35
C VAL A 101 -11.75 -3.28 -5.27
N PRO A 102 -11.26 -4.54 -5.19
CA PRO A 102 -11.66 -5.45 -4.11
C PRO A 102 -11.37 -4.91 -2.71
N LEU A 103 -10.25 -4.18 -2.51
CA LEU A 103 -9.95 -3.52 -1.25
C LEU A 103 -10.96 -2.39 -0.96
N ALA A 104 -11.30 -1.58 -1.95
CA ALA A 104 -12.27 -0.50 -1.78
C ALA A 104 -13.66 -1.03 -1.43
N GLU A 105 -14.08 -2.15 -2.03
CA GLU A 105 -15.31 -2.86 -1.68
C GLU A 105 -15.26 -3.43 -0.26
N TYR A 106 -14.14 -4.02 0.12
CA TYR A 106 -13.92 -4.49 1.48
C TYR A 106 -14.03 -3.37 2.52
N ILE A 107 -13.46 -2.20 2.24
CA ILE A 107 -13.56 -1.02 3.09
C ILE A 107 -15.02 -0.57 3.20
N ARG A 108 -15.75 -0.49 2.08
CA ARG A 108 -17.17 -0.09 2.05
C ARG A 108 -18.04 -1.02 2.91
N ASP A 109 -17.82 -2.32 2.78
CA ASP A 109 -18.70 -3.34 3.39
C ASP A 109 -18.28 -3.70 4.82
N GLY A 110 -17.09 -3.28 5.25
CA GLY A 110 -16.48 -3.67 6.51
C GLY A 110 -17.03 -2.95 7.75
N GLY A 111 -17.77 -1.85 7.58
CA GLY A 111 -18.34 -1.08 8.70
C GLY A 111 -17.26 -0.46 9.59
N PHE A 112 -16.21 0.07 9.00
CA PHE A 112 -15.13 0.74 9.73
C PHE A 112 -15.52 2.17 10.09
N ASP A 113 -14.99 2.64 11.23
CA ASP A 113 -15.12 4.03 11.68
C ASP A 113 -14.00 4.93 11.09
N ALA A 114 -12.87 4.33 10.72
CA ALA A 114 -11.75 4.99 10.05
C ALA A 114 -10.86 3.97 9.34
N VAL A 115 -10.12 4.44 8.33
CA VAL A 115 -9.09 3.67 7.62
C VAL A 115 -7.78 4.44 7.62
N GLU A 116 -6.68 3.78 7.96
CA GLU A 116 -5.33 4.31 7.82
C GLU A 116 -4.56 3.50 6.77
N MET A 117 -3.84 4.17 5.89
CA MET A 117 -3.04 3.56 4.82
C MET A 117 -1.57 3.92 4.98
N ILE A 118 -0.71 2.92 4.84
CA ILE A 118 0.74 3.03 4.94
C ILE A 118 1.40 2.16 3.87
N GLY A 119 2.65 2.40 3.56
CA GLY A 119 3.45 1.56 2.65
C GLY A 119 3.92 2.27 1.40
N LEU A 120 3.96 1.56 0.28
CA LEU A 120 4.65 1.94 -0.95
C LEU A 120 3.76 1.92 -2.19
N CYS A 121 4.02 2.75 -3.17
CA CYS A 121 4.72 4.02 -3.02
C CYS A 121 3.69 5.12 -2.83
N THR A 122 4.05 6.18 -2.10
CA THR A 122 3.15 7.31 -1.80
C THR A 122 2.51 7.88 -3.07
N ASP A 123 3.34 8.07 -4.10
CA ASP A 123 3.03 8.69 -5.38
C ASP A 123 2.31 7.76 -6.38
N ILE A 124 2.16 6.48 -6.06
CA ILE A 124 1.59 5.48 -6.98
C ILE A 124 0.45 4.73 -6.28
N CYS A 125 0.77 3.65 -5.56
CA CYS A 125 -0.25 2.75 -5.01
C CYS A 125 -0.96 3.32 -3.78
N VAL A 126 -0.26 4.08 -2.92
CA VAL A 126 -0.88 4.68 -1.72
C VAL A 126 -1.92 5.73 -2.12
N VAL A 127 -1.56 6.72 -2.92
CA VAL A 127 -2.50 7.75 -3.38
C VAL A 127 -3.67 7.16 -4.17
N SER A 128 -3.41 6.16 -5.02
CA SER A 128 -4.45 5.49 -5.81
C SER A 128 -5.49 4.80 -4.94
N ASN A 129 -5.06 4.05 -3.92
CA ASN A 129 -5.97 3.37 -2.99
C ASN A 129 -6.68 4.36 -2.06
N ALA A 130 -6.01 5.41 -1.60
CA ALA A 130 -6.61 6.43 -0.74
C ALA A 130 -7.73 7.20 -1.45
N LEU A 131 -7.51 7.61 -2.70
CA LEU A 131 -8.53 8.27 -3.52
C LEU A 131 -9.67 7.32 -3.88
N LEU A 132 -9.37 6.07 -4.19
CA LEU A 132 -10.37 5.05 -4.50
C LEU A 132 -11.25 4.76 -3.27
N ALA A 133 -10.66 4.58 -2.09
CA ALA A 133 -11.41 4.42 -0.84
C ALA A 133 -12.33 5.62 -0.58
N LYS A 134 -11.81 6.85 -0.79
CA LYS A 134 -12.61 8.07 -0.64
C LYS A 134 -13.76 8.17 -1.62
N ALA A 135 -13.61 7.64 -2.84
CA ALA A 135 -14.68 7.59 -3.84
C ALA A 135 -15.77 6.57 -3.46
N TYR A 136 -15.39 5.43 -2.88
CA TYR A 136 -16.32 4.39 -2.44
C TYR A 136 -17.06 4.76 -1.16
N VAL A 137 -16.38 5.43 -0.21
CA VAL A 137 -16.94 5.77 1.11
C VAL A 137 -16.59 7.22 1.44
N PRO A 138 -17.28 8.21 0.84
CA PRO A 138 -16.91 9.61 0.92
C PRO A 138 -16.92 10.19 2.36
N GLU A 139 -17.74 9.65 3.25
CA GLU A 139 -17.86 10.14 4.63
C GLU A 139 -16.89 9.43 5.59
N LEU A 140 -16.26 8.33 5.17
CA LEU A 140 -15.29 7.62 6.00
C LEU A 140 -14.00 8.44 6.15
N PRO A 141 -13.50 8.68 7.38
CA PRO A 141 -12.18 9.23 7.58
C PRO A 141 -11.10 8.31 7.01
N VAL A 142 -10.44 8.73 5.93
CA VAL A 142 -9.28 8.07 5.35
C VAL A 142 -8.04 8.85 5.77
N ARG A 143 -7.06 8.16 6.35
CA ARG A 143 -5.78 8.71 6.81
C ARG A 143 -4.64 8.07 6.02
N VAL A 144 -3.58 8.82 5.82
CA VAL A 144 -2.29 8.33 5.33
C VAL A 144 -1.22 8.85 6.28
N ASP A 145 -0.38 7.96 6.83
CA ASP A 145 0.73 8.37 7.68
C ASP A 145 1.99 8.58 6.83
N PRO A 146 2.43 9.83 6.61
CA PRO A 146 3.59 10.10 5.77
C PRO A 146 4.89 9.48 6.29
N ALA A 147 5.03 9.33 7.62
CA ALA A 147 6.20 8.72 8.21
C ALA A 147 6.30 7.21 7.96
N CYS A 148 5.19 6.59 7.57
CA CYS A 148 5.07 5.18 7.22
C CYS A 148 4.91 4.97 5.71
N CYS A 149 5.17 6.00 4.89
CA CYS A 149 5.12 5.94 3.43
C CYS A 149 6.41 6.48 2.81
N ALA A 150 6.72 6.03 1.62
CA ALA A 150 7.81 6.59 0.81
C ALA A 150 7.38 6.68 -0.66
N GLY A 151 7.76 7.77 -1.33
CA GLY A 151 7.68 7.88 -2.78
C GLY A 151 8.90 7.27 -3.46
N VAL A 152 8.90 7.25 -4.76
CA VAL A 152 10.09 6.84 -5.55
C VAL A 152 11.28 7.76 -5.26
N THR A 153 11.00 9.06 -5.05
CA THR A 153 11.96 10.06 -4.58
C THR A 153 11.35 10.90 -3.45
N PRO A 154 12.14 11.65 -2.67
CA PRO A 154 11.61 12.60 -1.69
C PRO A 154 10.62 13.59 -2.30
N GLU A 155 10.90 14.12 -3.48
CA GLU A 155 10.03 15.09 -4.15
C GLU A 155 8.71 14.47 -4.59
N SER A 156 8.75 13.23 -5.12
CA SER A 156 7.54 12.52 -5.53
C SER A 156 6.69 12.04 -4.35
N HIS A 157 7.26 11.96 -3.14
CA HIS A 157 6.52 11.71 -1.92
C HIS A 157 5.63 12.88 -1.51
N GLU A 158 6.11 14.12 -1.60
CA GLU A 158 5.40 15.31 -1.13
C GLU A 158 4.18 15.69 -2.00
N SER A 159 4.31 15.54 -3.31
CA SER A 159 3.25 15.93 -4.26
C SER A 159 1.91 15.24 -4.01
N PRO A 160 1.83 13.91 -3.92
CA PRO A 160 0.57 13.21 -3.64
C PRO A 160 0.01 13.50 -2.24
N LEU A 161 0.85 13.77 -1.25
CA LEU A 161 0.39 14.18 0.08
C LEU A 161 -0.40 15.50 0.01
N CYS A 162 0.08 16.46 -0.78
CA CYS A 162 -0.65 17.71 -1.03
C CYS A 162 -2.00 17.42 -1.73
N THR A 163 -2.01 16.59 -2.78
CA THR A 163 -3.23 16.21 -3.49
C THR A 163 -4.23 15.53 -2.57
N MET A 164 -3.77 14.58 -1.75
CA MET A 164 -4.63 13.88 -0.78
C MET A 164 -5.26 14.82 0.24
N LYS A 165 -4.52 15.80 0.76
CA LYS A 165 -5.07 16.86 1.64
C LYS A 165 -6.20 17.64 0.95
N MET A 166 -6.02 18.01 -0.32
CA MET A 166 -7.05 18.72 -1.08
C MET A 166 -8.30 17.84 -1.28
N CYS A 167 -8.14 16.53 -1.37
CA CYS A 167 -9.22 15.54 -1.46
C CYS A 167 -9.80 15.13 -0.09
N ARG A 168 -9.47 15.83 1.00
CA ARG A 168 -9.96 15.58 2.36
C ARG A 168 -9.52 14.22 2.93
N ILE A 169 -8.40 13.71 2.48
CA ILE A 169 -7.68 12.62 3.14
C ILE A 169 -6.79 13.27 4.21
N LEU A 170 -6.79 12.68 5.39
CA LEU A 170 -6.01 13.17 6.53
C LEU A 170 -4.54 12.71 6.38
N VAL A 171 -3.62 13.64 6.33
CA VAL A 171 -2.18 13.40 6.12
C VAL A 171 -1.37 14.14 7.18
#